data_f63126b93ea5a12bb046017ddc2844de
#
_entry.id   f63126b93ea5a12bb046017ddc2844de
#
_cell.length_a   1.000
_cell.length_b   1.000
_cell.length_c   1.000
_cell.angle_alpha   90.00
_cell.angle_beta   90.00
_cell.angle_gamma   90.00
#
_symmetry.space_group_name_H-M   'P 1'
#
loop_
_entity.id
_entity.type
_entity.pdbx_description
1 polymer ?
#
loop_
_entity_poly.entity_id
_entity_poly.type
_entity_poly.pdbx_seq_one_letter_code
_entity_poly.pdbx_strand_id
1 'polypeptide(L)'
;MTSFKVKLTAILASVALAASLSVPAFAYEQVEDVISYGHGYNDAGYLVIHETANPGASAYNHTLLWSRDDTYAVHYVMELDGSVVYHTVPDWALCWHVGNGNYATVGIELAHATNWEDFSAQWDQAVAWAGDYLNSRGWGIDRLLSHNDCAWIWGGTDHTDPTGYFAEYGRSWDQFKQDVNAYIGGGYTPSGAGDTSGTSWHPEYDQSDVAITYAASTDPSGSWWLPEMVDHTDTGGSWDDYAGNGCDPIRWLAVDMPGWYQVCTEASGWLDPVYGYNKSDLMHGCAGDGSPITAVRCYYETADPNKTGWLVAEYNVNGLPNMHDLTDTGGSWDDYAGNGSRVTTFALQAA
;
A
#
# COMPACT_ATOMS: atom_id res chain seq x y z
N MET A 1 43.10 -31.05 73.12
CA MET A 1 41.72 -30.89 72.58
C MET A 1 41.69 -29.60 71.73
N THR A 2 41.92 -29.70 70.44
CA THR A 2 41.98 -28.57 69.50
C THR A 2 40.69 -28.52 68.72
N SER A 3 39.91 -27.46 68.93
CA SER A 3 38.63 -27.20 68.25
C SER A 3 38.88 -26.65 66.84
N PHE A 4 38.46 -27.38 65.84
CA PHE A 4 38.45 -26.91 64.43
C PHE A 4 37.18 -26.12 64.17
N LYS A 5 37.29 -24.81 63.92
CA LYS A 5 36.19 -23.96 63.44
C LYS A 5 36.17 -24.04 61.94
N VAL A 6 35.13 -24.66 61.37
CA VAL A 6 34.84 -24.63 59.93
C VAL A 6 34.15 -23.29 59.64
N LYS A 7 34.75 -22.47 58.79
CA LYS A 7 34.12 -21.27 58.22
C LYS A 7 33.31 -21.67 56.99
N LEU A 8 31.99 -21.57 57.07
CA LEU A 8 31.11 -21.75 55.96
C LEU A 8 31.06 -20.46 55.15
N THR A 9 31.64 -20.46 53.97
CA THR A 9 31.57 -19.34 53.01
C THR A 9 30.33 -19.56 52.16
N ALA A 10 29.32 -18.73 52.30
CA ALA A 10 28.14 -18.72 51.46
C ALA A 10 28.50 -18.10 50.09
N ILE A 11 28.46 -18.87 49.01
CA ILE A 11 28.54 -18.38 47.64
C ILE A 11 27.13 -17.98 47.24
N LEU A 12 26.85 -16.66 47.14
CA LEU A 12 25.66 -16.15 46.48
C LEU A 12 25.82 -16.32 44.95
N ALA A 13 25.16 -17.30 44.39
CA ALA A 13 25.02 -17.45 42.96
C ALA A 13 23.89 -16.48 42.53
N SER A 14 24.25 -15.38 41.90
CA SER A 14 23.29 -14.50 41.18
C SER A 14 22.81 -15.22 39.94
N VAL A 15 21.61 -15.75 39.96
CA VAL A 15 20.93 -16.22 38.76
C VAL A 15 20.42 -14.97 38.05
N ALA A 16 21.10 -14.55 37.02
CA ALA A 16 20.55 -13.59 36.07
C ALA A 16 19.43 -14.30 35.30
N LEU A 17 18.19 -13.98 35.64
CA LEU A 17 17.02 -14.38 34.86
C LEU A 17 17.04 -13.54 33.56
N ALA A 18 17.63 -14.08 32.52
CA ALA A 18 17.41 -13.55 31.17
C ALA A 18 15.94 -13.81 30.83
N ALA A 19 15.11 -12.77 30.95
CA ALA A 19 13.81 -12.76 30.34
C ALA A 19 14.06 -12.84 28.82
N SER A 20 14.00 -14.04 28.26
CA SER A 20 13.80 -14.18 26.83
C SER A 20 12.41 -13.62 26.53
N LEU A 21 12.37 -12.41 25.96
CA LEU A 21 11.21 -11.95 25.26
C LEU A 21 11.00 -12.98 24.14
N SER A 22 10.06 -13.88 24.34
CA SER A 22 9.58 -14.72 23.25
C SER A 22 8.90 -13.79 22.27
N VAL A 23 9.60 -13.45 21.19
CA VAL A 23 8.94 -12.95 20.00
C VAL A 23 7.89 -14.00 19.66
N PRO A 24 6.61 -13.66 19.50
CA PRO A 24 5.62 -14.64 19.07
C PRO A 24 6.16 -15.24 17.77
N ALA A 25 6.32 -16.56 17.75
CA ALA A 25 6.69 -17.24 16.53
C ALA A 25 5.52 -17.06 15.58
N PHE A 26 5.73 -16.36 14.47
CA PHE A 26 4.77 -16.36 13.37
C PHE A 26 4.61 -17.80 12.94
N ALA A 27 3.39 -18.30 12.99
CA ALA A 27 3.11 -19.72 12.76
C ALA A 27 2.37 -19.85 11.43
N TYR A 28 3.09 -19.68 10.32
CA TYR A 28 2.62 -20.18 9.04
C TYR A 28 3.12 -21.60 8.81
N GLU A 29 2.30 -22.44 8.19
CA GLU A 29 2.72 -23.75 7.72
C GLU A 29 3.27 -23.61 6.30
N GLN A 30 4.49 -24.11 6.04
CA GLN A 30 4.98 -24.22 4.68
C GLN A 30 4.75 -25.64 4.16
N VAL A 31 4.02 -25.75 3.05
CA VAL A 31 3.67 -27.00 2.38
C VAL A 31 4.46 -27.09 1.08
N GLU A 32 5.20 -28.17 0.92
CA GLU A 32 5.88 -28.49 -0.35
C GLU A 32 4.88 -29.12 -1.30
N ASP A 33 4.37 -28.35 -2.26
CA ASP A 33 3.43 -28.78 -3.30
C ASP A 33 4.03 -28.52 -4.69
N VAL A 34 5.16 -29.17 -4.94
CA VAL A 34 5.97 -28.93 -6.15
C VAL A 34 5.26 -29.42 -7.38
N ILE A 35 4.98 -28.49 -8.30
CA ILE A 35 4.47 -28.77 -9.63
C ILE A 35 5.61 -28.89 -10.64
N SER A 36 5.37 -29.59 -11.75
CA SER A 36 6.33 -29.64 -12.85
C SER A 36 6.34 -28.30 -13.58
N TYR A 37 7.51 -27.65 -13.63
CA TYR A 37 7.68 -26.35 -14.28
C TYR A 37 8.86 -26.37 -15.24
N GLY A 38 8.65 -26.01 -16.51
CA GLY A 38 9.59 -26.29 -17.61
C GLY A 38 10.22 -25.08 -18.30
N HIS A 39 10.20 -23.87 -17.71
CA HIS A 39 10.64 -22.65 -18.40
C HIS A 39 12.15 -22.37 -18.29
N GLY A 40 12.91 -23.17 -17.59
CA GLY A 40 14.37 -23.08 -17.54
C GLY A 40 14.91 -22.84 -16.15
N TYR A 41 16.12 -22.26 -16.07
CA TYR A 41 16.85 -22.02 -14.84
C TYR A 41 16.75 -20.57 -14.40
N ASN A 42 16.57 -20.36 -13.08
CA ASN A 42 16.52 -19.06 -12.44
C ASN A 42 17.81 -18.84 -11.61
N ASP A 43 18.39 -17.65 -11.74
CA ASP A 43 19.50 -17.17 -10.90
C ASP A 43 19.04 -15.99 -10.04
N ALA A 44 18.11 -16.29 -9.13
CA ALA A 44 17.41 -15.30 -8.37
C ALA A 44 18.31 -14.46 -7.46
N GLY A 45 18.20 -13.16 -7.56
CA GLY A 45 18.84 -12.18 -6.69
C GLY A 45 17.83 -11.27 -5.96
N TYR A 46 16.51 -11.46 -6.20
CA TYR A 46 15.45 -10.65 -5.62
C TYR A 46 14.23 -11.50 -5.26
N LEU A 47 13.53 -11.08 -4.21
CA LEU A 47 12.20 -11.57 -3.85
C LEU A 47 11.14 -10.59 -4.35
N VAL A 48 10.08 -11.09 -4.98
CA VAL A 48 8.97 -10.28 -5.47
C VAL A 48 7.68 -10.68 -4.76
N ILE A 49 6.97 -9.68 -4.27
CA ILE A 49 5.62 -9.84 -3.72
C ILE A 49 4.60 -9.51 -4.79
N HIS A 50 3.66 -10.44 -4.97
CA HIS A 50 2.51 -10.34 -5.85
C HIS A 50 1.21 -10.44 -5.09
N GLU A 51 0.12 -10.28 -5.80
CA GLU A 51 -1.23 -10.55 -5.34
C GLU A 51 -2.04 -11.18 -6.47
N THR A 52 -2.88 -12.16 -6.15
CA THR A 52 -3.49 -13.07 -7.13
C THR A 52 -4.57 -12.46 -8.04
N ALA A 53 -5.01 -11.21 -7.79
CA ALA A 53 -6.12 -10.55 -8.49
C ALA A 53 -7.40 -11.42 -8.59
N ASN A 54 -7.60 -12.33 -7.63
CA ASN A 54 -8.70 -13.29 -7.61
C ASN A 54 -9.36 -13.35 -6.23
N PRO A 55 -10.18 -12.34 -5.87
CA PRO A 55 -10.72 -12.17 -4.53
C PRO A 55 -11.43 -13.41 -4.00
N GLY A 56 -11.01 -13.87 -2.82
CA GLY A 56 -11.59 -15.02 -2.11
C GLY A 56 -11.15 -16.38 -2.63
N ALA A 57 -10.34 -16.47 -3.67
CA ALA A 57 -9.76 -17.73 -4.10
C ALA A 57 -8.59 -18.12 -3.20
N SER A 58 -8.61 -19.34 -2.66
CA SER A 58 -7.56 -19.85 -1.77
C SER A 58 -6.22 -20.05 -2.51
N ALA A 59 -5.11 -19.99 -1.79
CA ALA A 59 -3.80 -20.35 -2.33
C ALA A 59 -3.79 -21.75 -2.93
N TYR A 60 -4.46 -22.71 -2.28
CA TYR A 60 -4.57 -24.07 -2.81
C TYR A 60 -5.25 -24.12 -4.18
N ASN A 61 -6.24 -23.29 -4.46
CA ASN A 61 -6.88 -23.23 -5.78
C ASN A 61 -5.89 -22.78 -6.87
N HIS A 62 -4.94 -21.91 -6.52
CA HIS A 62 -3.88 -21.48 -7.45
C HIS A 62 -2.86 -22.59 -7.69
N THR A 63 -2.50 -23.39 -6.69
CA THR A 63 -1.63 -24.57 -6.92
C THR A 63 -2.29 -25.56 -7.87
N LEU A 64 -3.61 -25.79 -7.73
CA LEU A 64 -4.37 -26.65 -8.65
C LEU A 64 -4.46 -26.08 -10.07
N LEU A 65 -4.57 -24.76 -10.22
CA LEU A 65 -4.55 -24.10 -11.52
C LEU A 65 -3.20 -24.31 -12.19
N TRP A 66 -2.10 -23.99 -11.51
CA TRP A 66 -0.75 -24.10 -12.07
C TRP A 66 -0.29 -25.52 -12.30
N SER A 67 -0.85 -26.51 -11.59
CA SER A 67 -0.60 -27.93 -11.89
C SER A 67 -1.21 -28.39 -13.23
N ARG A 68 -2.16 -27.63 -13.76
CA ARG A 68 -2.84 -27.93 -15.05
C ARG A 68 -2.39 -27.02 -16.19
N ASP A 69 -2.00 -25.81 -15.84
CA ASP A 69 -1.51 -24.79 -16.79
C ASP A 69 -0.34 -24.08 -16.14
N ASP A 70 0.87 -24.46 -16.55
CA ASP A 70 2.14 -23.94 -16.05
C ASP A 70 2.65 -22.74 -16.84
N THR A 71 1.79 -22.14 -17.70
CA THR A 71 2.17 -20.97 -18.50
C THR A 71 2.58 -19.81 -17.61
N TYR A 72 1.81 -19.56 -16.52
CA TYR A 72 2.11 -18.56 -15.50
C TYR A 72 2.06 -19.23 -14.12
N ALA A 73 3.13 -19.10 -13.38
CA ALA A 73 3.21 -19.59 -12.01
C ALA A 73 4.26 -18.79 -11.25
N VAL A 74 4.19 -18.83 -9.93
CA VAL A 74 5.22 -18.29 -9.05
C VAL A 74 5.77 -19.39 -8.15
N HIS A 75 6.82 -19.09 -7.42
CA HIS A 75 7.51 -20.07 -6.58
C HIS A 75 6.72 -20.38 -5.30
N TYR A 76 5.99 -19.39 -4.77
CA TYR A 76 5.23 -19.50 -3.54
C TYR A 76 3.85 -18.87 -3.68
N VAL A 77 2.89 -19.38 -2.91
CA VAL A 77 1.59 -18.73 -2.76
C VAL A 77 1.12 -18.86 -1.31
N MET A 78 0.68 -17.75 -0.72
CA MET A 78 0.22 -17.64 0.67
C MET A 78 -1.30 -17.60 0.73
N GLU A 79 -1.86 -18.33 1.70
CA GLU A 79 -3.31 -18.41 1.94
C GLU A 79 -3.91 -17.06 2.35
N LEU A 80 -5.24 -16.90 2.21
CA LEU A 80 -6.00 -15.68 2.47
C LEU A 80 -5.71 -15.06 3.84
N ASP A 81 -5.51 -15.90 4.86
CA ASP A 81 -5.20 -15.52 6.24
C ASP A 81 -3.71 -15.67 6.62
N GLY A 82 -2.86 -15.98 5.64
CA GLY A 82 -1.44 -16.19 5.86
C GLY A 82 -1.05 -17.49 6.57
N SER A 83 -2.00 -18.33 6.95
CA SER A 83 -1.75 -19.55 7.77
C SER A 83 -0.91 -20.60 7.05
N VAL A 84 -0.99 -20.68 5.73
CA VAL A 84 -0.27 -21.64 4.89
C VAL A 84 0.44 -20.95 3.74
N VAL A 85 1.68 -21.36 3.48
CA VAL A 85 2.45 -20.99 2.29
C VAL A 85 2.76 -22.24 1.50
N TYR A 86 2.27 -22.35 0.29
CA TYR A 86 2.62 -23.42 -0.62
C TYR A 86 3.87 -23.06 -1.40
N HIS A 87 4.89 -23.92 -1.36
CA HIS A 87 6.06 -23.85 -2.21
C HIS A 87 5.81 -24.67 -3.46
N THR A 88 5.42 -24.00 -4.52
CA THR A 88 4.89 -24.66 -5.74
C THR A 88 5.95 -24.96 -6.77
N VAL A 89 6.95 -24.09 -6.90
CA VAL A 89 8.03 -24.23 -7.89
C VAL A 89 9.37 -24.02 -7.19
N PRO A 90 10.37 -24.90 -7.40
CA PRO A 90 11.68 -24.71 -6.79
C PRO A 90 12.32 -23.37 -7.17
N ASP A 91 12.98 -22.70 -6.23
CA ASP A 91 13.62 -21.38 -6.42
C ASP A 91 14.60 -21.31 -7.60
N TRP A 92 15.20 -22.44 -7.97
CA TRP A 92 16.13 -22.53 -9.10
C TRP A 92 15.42 -22.61 -10.46
N ALA A 93 14.12 -22.86 -10.49
CA ALA A 93 13.34 -22.97 -11.73
C ALA A 93 12.80 -21.61 -12.16
N LEU A 94 12.83 -21.33 -13.47
CA LEU A 94 12.33 -20.09 -14.04
C LEU A 94 10.81 -20.08 -14.07
N CYS A 95 10.19 -19.15 -13.37
CA CYS A 95 8.75 -18.83 -13.45
C CYS A 95 8.49 -17.64 -14.37
N TRP A 96 7.35 -17.63 -15.03
CA TRP A 96 6.88 -16.47 -15.79
C TRP A 96 5.90 -15.66 -14.93
N HIS A 97 6.40 -14.63 -14.23
CA HIS A 97 5.62 -13.83 -13.28
C HIS A 97 5.90 -12.33 -13.29
N VAL A 98 7.06 -11.86 -13.82
CA VAL A 98 7.45 -10.43 -13.80
C VAL A 98 8.03 -9.93 -15.12
N GLY A 99 7.60 -10.51 -16.25
CA GLY A 99 8.09 -10.10 -17.56
C GLY A 99 9.60 -10.34 -17.73
N ASN A 100 10.34 -9.29 -18.12
CA ASN A 100 11.77 -9.43 -18.40
C ASN A 100 12.63 -9.70 -17.13
N GLY A 101 12.08 -9.56 -15.94
CA GLY A 101 12.77 -9.85 -14.67
C GLY A 101 12.72 -11.30 -14.21
N ASN A 102 12.00 -12.17 -14.92
CA ASN A 102 11.74 -13.57 -14.52
C ASN A 102 13.00 -14.36 -14.14
N TYR A 103 14.10 -14.14 -14.85
CA TYR A 103 15.36 -14.88 -14.63
C TYR A 103 16.16 -14.44 -13.37
N ALA A 104 15.76 -13.35 -12.75
CA ALA A 104 16.47 -12.72 -11.63
C ALA A 104 15.67 -12.76 -10.31
N THR A 105 14.48 -13.35 -10.31
CA THR A 105 13.54 -13.19 -9.21
C THR A 105 12.92 -14.51 -8.75
N VAL A 106 12.60 -14.59 -7.46
CA VAL A 106 11.67 -15.54 -6.87
C VAL A 106 10.42 -14.76 -6.47
N GLY A 107 9.24 -15.27 -6.76
CA GLY A 107 7.97 -14.61 -6.44
C GLY A 107 7.14 -15.37 -5.43
N ILE A 108 6.36 -14.63 -4.64
CA ILE A 108 5.26 -15.13 -3.83
C ILE A 108 3.98 -14.37 -4.18
N GLU A 109 2.89 -15.11 -4.43
CA GLU A 109 1.54 -14.57 -4.55
C GLU A 109 0.86 -14.53 -3.18
N LEU A 110 0.24 -13.42 -2.84
CA LEU A 110 -0.69 -13.33 -1.73
C LEU A 110 -2.11 -13.61 -2.26
N ALA A 111 -2.79 -14.63 -1.75
CA ALA A 111 -4.19 -14.86 -2.10
C ALA A 111 -5.02 -13.65 -1.65
N HIS A 112 -5.89 -13.14 -2.53
CA HIS A 112 -6.62 -11.90 -2.30
C HIS A 112 -7.70 -12.09 -1.22
N ALA A 113 -7.41 -11.69 0.01
CA ALA A 113 -8.36 -11.66 1.12
C ALA A 113 -9.53 -10.71 0.81
N THR A 114 -10.73 -11.04 1.31
CA THR A 114 -11.94 -10.24 1.06
C THR A 114 -12.48 -9.56 2.31
N ASN A 115 -11.73 -9.58 3.39
CA ASN A 115 -12.08 -8.95 4.65
C ASN A 115 -10.82 -8.58 5.42
N TRP A 116 -10.97 -7.62 6.35
CA TRP A 116 -9.86 -7.10 7.15
C TRP A 116 -9.20 -8.14 8.06
N GLU A 117 -9.98 -9.08 8.62
CA GLU A 117 -9.45 -10.09 9.56
C GLU A 117 -8.40 -10.97 8.85
N ASP A 118 -8.77 -11.53 7.70
CA ASP A 118 -7.88 -12.36 6.89
C ASP A 118 -6.69 -11.52 6.37
N PHE A 119 -6.95 -10.32 5.82
CA PHE A 119 -5.88 -9.46 5.32
C PHE A 119 -4.86 -9.09 6.40
N SER A 120 -5.31 -8.69 7.60
CA SER A 120 -4.39 -8.28 8.66
C SER A 120 -3.54 -9.46 9.16
N ALA A 121 -4.12 -10.65 9.25
CA ALA A 121 -3.39 -11.87 9.58
C ALA A 121 -2.40 -12.22 8.46
N GLN A 122 -2.82 -12.17 7.19
CA GLN A 122 -1.95 -12.40 6.04
C GLN A 122 -0.79 -11.40 5.98
N TRP A 123 -1.05 -10.11 6.25
CA TRP A 123 -0.01 -9.08 6.29
C TRP A 123 1.11 -9.43 7.25
N ASP A 124 0.76 -9.76 8.50
CA ASP A 124 1.73 -10.11 9.53
C ASP A 124 2.54 -11.35 9.15
N GLN A 125 1.90 -12.37 8.58
CA GLN A 125 2.56 -13.57 8.12
C GLN A 125 3.43 -13.31 6.87
N ALA A 126 2.97 -12.47 5.94
CA ALA A 126 3.73 -12.10 4.75
C ALA A 126 4.99 -11.29 5.11
N VAL A 127 4.90 -10.37 6.07
CA VAL A 127 6.04 -9.63 6.62
C VAL A 127 7.06 -10.60 7.22
N ALA A 128 6.61 -11.52 8.05
CA ALA A 128 7.49 -12.51 8.68
C ALA A 128 8.12 -13.44 7.65
N TRP A 129 7.33 -13.99 6.73
CA TRP A 129 7.80 -14.89 5.70
C TRP A 129 8.83 -14.22 4.79
N ALA A 130 8.54 -13.00 4.32
CA ALA A 130 9.47 -12.24 3.47
C ALA A 130 10.78 -11.93 4.21
N GLY A 131 10.71 -11.54 5.50
CA GLY A 131 11.90 -11.29 6.31
C GLY A 131 12.74 -12.55 6.54
N ASP A 132 12.10 -13.68 6.83
CA ASP A 132 12.77 -14.98 6.98
C ASP A 132 13.42 -15.43 5.66
N TYR A 133 12.72 -15.24 4.53
CA TYR A 133 13.25 -15.55 3.21
C TYR A 133 14.50 -14.71 2.90
N LEU A 134 14.44 -13.38 3.09
CA LEU A 134 15.58 -12.49 2.88
C LEU A 134 16.76 -12.87 3.79
N ASN A 135 16.50 -13.10 5.07
CA ASN A 135 17.53 -13.52 6.04
C ASN A 135 18.20 -14.85 5.65
N SER A 136 17.42 -15.82 5.16
CA SER A 136 17.93 -17.12 4.73
C SER A 136 18.91 -17.03 3.55
N ARG A 137 18.75 -15.96 2.74
CA ARG A 137 19.59 -15.65 1.59
C ARG A 137 20.73 -14.69 1.90
N GLY A 138 20.76 -14.11 3.11
CA GLY A 138 21.68 -13.02 3.46
C GLY A 138 21.40 -11.74 2.66
N TRP A 139 20.15 -11.52 2.27
CA TRP A 139 19.69 -10.36 1.52
C TRP A 139 19.16 -9.27 2.44
N GLY A 140 19.38 -8.02 2.07
CA GLY A 140 18.76 -6.86 2.72
C GLY A 140 17.43 -6.49 2.06
N ILE A 141 16.79 -5.47 2.62
CA ILE A 141 15.51 -4.94 2.14
C ILE A 141 15.56 -4.42 0.69
N ASP A 142 16.74 -4.07 0.19
CA ASP A 142 17.00 -3.69 -1.20
C ASP A 142 16.77 -4.82 -2.21
N ARG A 143 16.57 -6.04 -1.72
CA ARG A 143 16.26 -7.22 -2.54
C ARG A 143 14.78 -7.58 -2.52
N LEU A 144 13.94 -6.81 -1.85
CA LEU A 144 12.50 -6.95 -1.83
C LEU A 144 11.86 -5.99 -2.83
N LEU A 145 11.13 -6.53 -3.79
CA LEU A 145 10.48 -5.79 -4.87
C LEU A 145 8.98 -6.12 -4.92
N SER A 146 8.19 -5.19 -5.41
CA SER A 146 6.83 -5.43 -5.91
C SER A 146 6.86 -5.83 -7.39
N HIS A 147 5.75 -6.35 -7.92
CA HIS A 147 5.62 -6.51 -9.37
C HIS A 147 5.78 -5.16 -10.10
N ASN A 148 5.22 -4.10 -9.54
CA ASN A 148 5.37 -2.75 -10.07
C ASN A 148 6.84 -2.30 -10.12
N ASP A 149 7.64 -2.57 -9.08
CA ASP A 149 9.08 -2.28 -9.10
C ASP A 149 9.77 -3.01 -10.26
N CYS A 150 9.40 -4.29 -10.49
CA CYS A 150 9.94 -5.11 -11.58
C CYS A 150 9.58 -4.54 -12.96
N ALA A 151 8.36 -4.02 -13.13
CA ALA A 151 7.93 -3.35 -14.36
C ALA A 151 8.82 -2.15 -14.68
N TRP A 152 9.19 -1.36 -13.66
CA TRP A 152 10.09 -0.21 -13.82
C TRP A 152 11.55 -0.61 -14.08
N ILE A 153 12.04 -1.66 -13.40
CA ILE A 153 13.46 -2.07 -13.48
C ILE A 153 13.76 -2.77 -14.80
N TRP A 154 12.89 -3.71 -15.23
CA TRP A 154 13.16 -4.60 -16.36
C TRP A 154 12.17 -4.44 -17.52
N GLY A 155 10.97 -3.96 -17.28
CA GLY A 155 9.89 -3.92 -18.28
C GLY A 155 9.37 -5.31 -18.65
N GLY A 156 8.54 -5.34 -19.69
CA GLY A 156 7.92 -6.60 -20.16
C GLY A 156 6.67 -7.03 -19.38
N THR A 157 6.23 -6.18 -18.48
CA THR A 157 4.97 -6.25 -17.73
C THR A 157 4.48 -4.83 -17.44
N ASP A 158 3.19 -4.65 -17.23
CA ASP A 158 2.51 -3.41 -16.83
C ASP A 158 1.72 -3.58 -15.53
N HIS A 159 1.92 -4.68 -14.82
CA HIS A 159 1.27 -4.98 -13.58
C HIS A 159 1.77 -4.11 -12.43
N THR A 160 0.88 -3.77 -11.51
CA THR A 160 1.13 -2.85 -10.39
C THR A 160 0.93 -3.47 -9.00
N ASP A 161 0.58 -4.78 -8.97
CA ASP A 161 0.40 -5.52 -7.72
C ASP A 161 1.70 -5.54 -6.87
N PRO A 162 1.58 -5.64 -5.55
CA PRO A 162 0.38 -5.75 -4.72
C PRO A 162 -0.20 -4.39 -4.29
N THR A 163 0.20 -3.28 -4.93
CA THR A 163 -0.11 -1.91 -4.45
C THR A 163 -1.61 -1.68 -4.32
N GLY A 164 -2.41 -2.06 -5.32
CA GLY A 164 -3.87 -1.93 -5.29
C GLY A 164 -4.50 -2.73 -4.15
N TYR A 165 -4.11 -3.98 -4.00
CA TYR A 165 -4.60 -4.85 -2.93
C TYR A 165 -4.27 -4.29 -1.52
N PHE A 166 -3.06 -3.79 -1.32
CA PHE A 166 -2.70 -3.18 -0.04
C PHE A 166 -3.52 -1.91 0.24
N ALA A 167 -3.74 -1.09 -0.79
CA ALA A 167 -4.52 0.13 -0.67
C ALA A 167 -6.00 -0.12 -0.30
N GLU A 168 -6.61 -1.23 -0.72
CA GLU A 168 -7.97 -1.63 -0.32
C GLU A 168 -8.13 -1.73 1.21
N TYR A 169 -7.02 -1.99 1.91
CA TYR A 169 -6.96 -2.13 3.36
C TYR A 169 -6.19 -1.00 4.05
N GLY A 170 -6.02 0.15 3.36
CA GLY A 170 -5.32 1.30 3.92
C GLY A 170 -3.83 1.04 4.20
N ARG A 171 -3.19 0.16 3.42
CA ARG A 171 -1.77 -0.16 3.53
C ARG A 171 -1.04 0.22 2.25
N SER A 172 0.27 0.46 2.35
CA SER A 172 1.12 0.79 1.20
C SER A 172 2.27 -0.20 1.02
N TRP A 173 2.82 -0.25 -0.19
CA TRP A 173 4.03 -1.00 -0.48
C TRP A 173 5.23 -0.55 0.38
N ASP A 174 5.37 0.75 0.59
CA ASP A 174 6.46 1.27 1.43
C ASP A 174 6.31 0.88 2.89
N GLN A 175 5.08 0.83 3.41
CA GLN A 175 4.81 0.31 4.74
C GLN A 175 5.18 -1.17 4.83
N PHE A 176 4.83 -1.99 3.84
CA PHE A 176 5.23 -3.39 3.80
C PHE A 176 6.75 -3.56 3.86
N LYS A 177 7.49 -2.79 3.07
CA LYS A 177 8.97 -2.78 3.12
C LYS A 177 9.51 -2.36 4.48
N GLN A 178 8.90 -1.34 5.11
CA GLN A 178 9.30 -0.90 6.46
C GLN A 178 9.07 -1.99 7.50
N ASP A 179 7.92 -2.66 7.45
CA ASP A 179 7.56 -3.74 8.36
C ASP A 179 8.51 -4.94 8.20
N VAL A 180 8.80 -5.34 6.96
CA VAL A 180 9.80 -6.39 6.68
C VAL A 180 11.18 -5.99 7.19
N ASN A 181 11.60 -4.75 6.98
CA ASN A 181 12.89 -4.27 7.48
C ASN A 181 12.94 -4.24 9.03
N ALA A 182 11.83 -3.85 9.67
CA ALA A 182 11.69 -3.91 11.12
C ALA A 182 11.73 -5.35 11.64
N TYR A 183 11.09 -6.29 10.92
CA TYR A 183 11.14 -7.72 11.25
C TYR A 183 12.59 -8.26 11.19
N ILE A 184 13.32 -7.98 10.13
CA ILE A 184 14.74 -8.36 9.97
C ILE A 184 15.57 -7.78 11.12
N GLY A 185 15.28 -6.56 11.55
CA GLY A 185 15.96 -5.89 12.67
C GLY A 185 15.50 -6.34 14.05
N GLY A 186 14.52 -7.24 14.17
CA GLY A 186 13.95 -7.73 15.44
C GLY A 186 13.05 -6.72 16.15
N GLY A 187 12.58 -5.67 15.46
CA GLY A 187 11.73 -4.60 15.98
C GLY A 187 10.27 -4.63 15.50
N TYR A 188 9.90 -5.60 14.68
CA TYR A 188 8.52 -5.71 14.19
C TYR A 188 7.57 -6.20 15.27
N THR A 189 6.42 -5.55 15.39
CA THR A 189 5.33 -5.97 16.26
C THR A 189 4.12 -6.28 15.38
N PRO A 190 3.60 -7.52 15.39
CA PRO A 190 2.45 -7.89 14.58
C PRO A 190 1.22 -7.07 14.89
N SER A 191 0.42 -6.80 13.89
CA SER A 191 -0.86 -6.11 14.01
C SER A 191 -1.85 -6.83 14.94
N GLY A 192 -1.73 -8.17 15.04
CA GLY A 192 -2.58 -9.03 15.88
C GLY A 192 -2.02 -9.41 17.25
N ALA A 193 -0.77 -9.02 17.61
CA ALA A 193 -0.11 -9.48 18.84
C ALA A 193 -0.64 -8.83 20.14
N GLY A 194 -1.65 -7.97 20.06
CA GLY A 194 -2.09 -7.10 21.17
C GLY A 194 -3.48 -7.32 21.73
N ASP A 195 -4.39 -8.10 21.15
CA ASP A 195 -5.73 -8.15 21.73
C ASP A 195 -6.48 -9.47 21.52
N THR A 196 -6.42 -10.33 22.54
CA THR A 196 -7.42 -11.43 22.74
C THR A 196 -8.71 -10.93 23.42
N SER A 197 -8.91 -9.63 23.57
CA SER A 197 -10.02 -9.00 24.28
C SER A 197 -11.12 -8.40 23.38
N GLY A 198 -11.04 -8.58 22.06
CA GLY A 198 -12.14 -8.17 21.16
C GLY A 198 -12.30 -6.66 20.96
N THR A 199 -11.29 -5.87 21.33
CA THR A 199 -11.18 -4.47 20.97
C THR A 199 -9.95 -4.30 20.09
N SER A 200 -10.14 -3.99 18.82
CA SER A 200 -9.06 -3.58 17.91
C SER A 200 -8.27 -2.44 18.57
N TRP A 201 -7.04 -2.72 19.01
CA TRP A 201 -6.13 -1.68 19.44
C TRP A 201 -5.54 -1.05 18.18
N HIS A 202 -6.29 -0.13 17.62
CA HIS A 202 -5.64 0.92 16.85
C HIS A 202 -5.11 1.89 17.91
N PRO A 203 -3.81 2.23 17.94
CA PRO A 203 -3.49 3.51 18.51
C PRO A 203 -4.47 4.47 17.84
N GLU A 204 -5.28 5.20 18.61
CA GLU A 204 -6.13 6.22 18.02
C GLU A 204 -5.16 7.15 17.30
N TYR A 205 -5.07 7.02 15.99
CA TYR A 205 -4.31 7.95 15.18
C TYR A 205 -4.92 9.31 15.42
N ASP A 206 -4.11 10.24 15.84
CA ASP A 206 -4.56 11.62 16.02
C ASP A 206 -4.57 12.30 14.64
N GLN A 207 -5.72 12.26 14.00
CA GLN A 207 -5.98 12.92 12.72
C GLN A 207 -6.64 14.29 12.92
N SER A 208 -6.73 14.79 14.15
CA SER A 208 -7.42 16.05 14.46
C SER A 208 -6.83 17.28 13.75
N ASP A 209 -5.56 17.20 13.36
CA ASP A 209 -4.88 18.26 12.59
C ASP A 209 -4.87 17.99 11.08
N VAL A 210 -5.44 16.85 10.63
CA VAL A 210 -5.52 16.51 9.22
C VAL A 210 -6.75 17.19 8.63
N ALA A 211 -6.54 18.18 7.81
CA ALA A 211 -7.58 18.86 7.10
C ALA A 211 -7.06 19.30 5.73
N ILE A 212 -7.83 19.04 4.68
CA ILE A 212 -7.54 19.50 3.32
C ILE A 212 -8.50 20.64 3.00
N THR A 213 -7.96 21.81 2.69
CA THR A 213 -8.76 22.93 2.21
C THR A 213 -8.66 23.04 0.70
N TYR A 214 -9.78 23.17 0.01
CA TYR A 214 -9.77 23.32 -1.44
C TYR A 214 -10.83 24.29 -1.92
N ALA A 215 -10.60 24.88 -3.08
CA ALA A 215 -11.50 25.84 -3.70
C ALA A 215 -11.49 25.69 -5.22
N ALA A 216 -12.62 26.00 -5.84
CA ALA A 216 -12.79 26.01 -7.29
C ALA A 216 -13.18 27.39 -7.80
N SER A 217 -12.76 27.70 -9.02
CA SER A 217 -13.26 28.87 -9.76
C SER A 217 -13.85 28.44 -11.10
N THR A 218 -15.01 28.95 -11.43
CA THR A 218 -15.66 28.82 -12.75
C THR A 218 -15.38 30.03 -13.66
N ASP A 219 -14.67 31.03 -13.13
CA ASP A 219 -14.27 32.21 -13.90
C ASP A 219 -13.04 31.91 -14.78
N PRO A 220 -13.10 32.09 -16.11
CA PRO A 220 -11.96 31.89 -16.98
C PRO A 220 -10.71 32.69 -16.61
N SER A 221 -10.88 33.85 -16.00
CA SER A 221 -9.78 34.71 -15.60
C SER A 221 -9.20 34.39 -14.22
N GLY A 222 -9.84 33.49 -13.44
CA GLY A 222 -9.45 33.16 -12.06
C GLY A 222 -9.57 34.33 -11.08
N SER A 223 -10.32 35.38 -11.44
CA SER A 223 -10.40 36.60 -10.63
C SER A 223 -11.34 36.47 -9.43
N TRP A 224 -12.23 35.50 -9.41
CA TRP A 224 -13.12 35.19 -8.27
C TRP A 224 -13.20 33.69 -8.06
N TRP A 225 -13.44 33.27 -6.81
CA TRP A 225 -13.49 31.88 -6.36
C TRP A 225 -14.78 31.57 -5.62
N LEU A 226 -15.28 30.37 -5.77
CA LEU A 226 -16.34 29.82 -4.94
C LEU A 226 -15.88 29.66 -3.49
N PRO A 227 -16.82 29.48 -2.53
CA PRO A 227 -16.43 29.20 -1.13
C PRO A 227 -15.43 28.07 -1.01
N GLU A 228 -14.54 28.18 -0.02
CA GLU A 228 -13.62 27.12 0.35
C GLU A 228 -14.38 25.96 1.00
N MET A 229 -13.91 24.76 0.70
CA MET A 229 -14.37 23.52 1.31
C MET A 229 -13.23 22.97 2.19
N VAL A 230 -13.59 22.28 3.25
CA VAL A 230 -12.63 21.60 4.14
C VAL A 230 -13.05 20.15 4.24
N ASP A 231 -12.19 19.27 3.74
CA ASP A 231 -12.45 17.84 3.60
C ASP A 231 -13.78 17.53 2.87
N HIS A 232 -14.11 16.27 2.76
CA HIS A 232 -15.42 15.80 2.33
C HIS A 232 -16.32 15.67 3.55
N THR A 233 -16.54 16.76 4.28
CA THR A 233 -17.39 16.73 5.47
C THR A 233 -18.84 16.93 5.10
N ASP A 234 -19.65 15.89 5.35
CA ASP A 234 -21.10 16.03 5.39
C ASP A 234 -21.49 16.90 6.59
N THR A 235 -21.74 18.19 6.35
CA THR A 235 -22.24 19.12 7.36
C THR A 235 -23.76 19.12 7.43
N GLY A 236 -24.41 18.13 6.79
CA GLY A 236 -25.85 17.92 6.85
C GLY A 236 -26.66 18.77 5.86
N GLY A 237 -26.02 19.42 4.93
CA GLY A 237 -26.62 20.13 3.81
C GLY A 237 -26.21 19.51 2.49
N SER A 238 -27.09 19.28 1.56
CA SER A 238 -26.84 18.61 0.28
C SER A 238 -25.92 19.38 -0.69
N TRP A 239 -25.18 20.40 -0.24
CA TRP A 239 -24.45 21.33 -1.12
C TRP A 239 -23.04 21.68 -0.64
N ASP A 240 -22.57 21.07 0.43
CA ASP A 240 -21.31 21.44 1.10
C ASP A 240 -20.21 20.37 1.03
N ASP A 241 -20.46 19.27 0.32
CA ASP A 241 -19.51 18.16 0.21
C ASP A 241 -18.56 18.29 -0.99
N TYR A 242 -18.58 19.41 -1.71
CA TYR A 242 -17.75 19.61 -2.89
C TYR A 242 -17.50 21.07 -3.24
N ALA A 243 -16.35 21.37 -3.82
CA ALA A 243 -16.11 22.64 -4.50
C ALA A 243 -16.72 22.61 -5.92
N GLY A 244 -17.33 23.69 -6.32
CA GLY A 244 -18.06 23.81 -7.58
C GLY A 244 -19.50 24.27 -7.36
N ASN A 245 -20.27 24.38 -8.42
CA ASN A 245 -21.68 24.77 -8.34
C ASN A 245 -22.63 23.79 -9.06
N GLY A 246 -22.08 22.65 -9.53
CA GLY A 246 -22.84 21.62 -10.23
C GLY A 246 -23.35 21.98 -11.62
N CYS A 247 -23.12 23.21 -12.09
CA CYS A 247 -23.66 23.72 -13.35
C CYS A 247 -22.56 24.22 -14.29
N ASP A 248 -21.71 25.10 -13.80
CA ASP A 248 -20.66 25.74 -14.59
C ASP A 248 -19.37 24.95 -14.48
N PRO A 249 -18.57 24.82 -15.56
CA PRO A 249 -17.30 24.11 -15.52
C PRO A 249 -16.31 24.77 -14.55
N ILE A 250 -15.66 23.97 -13.72
CA ILE A 250 -14.49 24.38 -12.97
C ILE A 250 -13.37 24.65 -13.99
N ARG A 251 -12.63 25.74 -13.79
CA ARG A 251 -11.55 26.20 -14.67
C ARG A 251 -10.22 26.37 -13.93
N TRP A 252 -10.31 26.55 -12.61
CA TRP A 252 -9.17 26.62 -11.69
C TRP A 252 -9.52 25.86 -10.43
N LEU A 253 -8.53 25.12 -9.93
CA LEU A 253 -8.62 24.36 -8.70
C LEU A 253 -7.41 24.73 -7.83
N ALA A 254 -7.65 25.01 -6.56
CA ALA A 254 -6.61 25.24 -5.55
C ALA A 254 -6.82 24.26 -4.40
N VAL A 255 -5.77 23.57 -3.97
CA VAL A 255 -5.82 22.57 -2.90
C VAL A 255 -4.67 22.81 -1.93
N ASP A 256 -4.99 22.93 -0.64
CA ASP A 256 -4.08 23.03 0.49
C ASP A 256 -3.98 21.66 1.18
N MET A 257 -3.00 20.88 0.76
CA MET A 257 -2.67 19.58 1.33
C MET A 257 -1.17 19.30 1.24
N PRO A 258 -0.61 18.45 2.07
CA PRO A 258 0.70 17.85 1.81
C PRO A 258 0.64 17.01 0.52
N GLY A 259 1.63 17.18 -0.38
CA GLY A 259 1.65 16.48 -1.65
C GLY A 259 1.37 17.38 -2.85
N TRP A 260 0.65 16.89 -3.85
CA TRP A 260 0.41 17.63 -5.07
C TRP A 260 -0.94 17.27 -5.72
N TYR A 261 -1.40 18.14 -6.61
CA TYR A 261 -2.57 17.90 -7.45
C TYR A 261 -2.34 18.40 -8.87
N GLN A 262 -3.07 17.83 -9.81
CA GLN A 262 -2.91 18.10 -11.23
C GLN A 262 -4.28 18.03 -11.92
N VAL A 263 -4.49 18.86 -12.93
CA VAL A 263 -5.73 18.89 -13.71
C VAL A 263 -5.47 18.65 -15.19
N CYS A 264 -6.43 18.02 -15.86
CA CYS A 264 -6.52 17.95 -17.31
C CYS A 264 -7.56 18.96 -17.78
N THR A 265 -7.22 19.79 -18.78
CA THR A 265 -8.12 20.80 -19.33
C THR A 265 -8.50 20.49 -20.77
N GLU A 266 -9.62 21.07 -21.24
CA GLU A 266 -10.05 20.92 -22.65
C GLU A 266 -9.04 21.51 -23.63
N ALA A 267 -8.35 22.59 -23.27
CA ALA A 267 -7.46 23.29 -24.18
C ALA A 267 -6.06 22.67 -24.24
N SER A 268 -5.52 22.22 -23.09
CA SER A 268 -4.10 21.89 -22.95
C SER A 268 -3.83 20.44 -22.57
N GLY A 269 -4.86 19.66 -22.20
CA GLY A 269 -4.67 18.34 -21.63
C GLY A 269 -4.11 18.44 -20.20
N TRP A 270 -3.29 17.49 -19.78
CA TRP A 270 -2.66 17.50 -18.46
C TRP A 270 -1.68 18.65 -18.32
N LEU A 271 -1.90 19.49 -17.29
CA LEU A 271 -0.99 20.57 -16.90
C LEU A 271 0.08 20.04 -15.92
N ASP A 272 1.07 20.89 -15.59
CA ASP A 272 2.08 20.54 -14.59
C ASP A 272 1.46 20.38 -13.18
N PRO A 273 1.99 19.50 -12.30
CA PRO A 273 1.55 19.38 -10.92
C PRO A 273 1.75 20.65 -10.12
N VAL A 274 0.81 20.91 -9.20
CA VAL A 274 0.87 22.05 -8.26
C VAL A 274 1.08 21.54 -6.86
N TYR A 275 1.99 22.16 -6.10
CA TYR A 275 2.43 21.80 -4.75
C TYR A 275 2.03 22.83 -3.68
N GLY A 276 0.98 23.57 -3.88
CA GLY A 276 0.61 24.62 -2.93
C GLY A 276 -0.76 25.21 -3.19
N TYR A 277 -1.17 26.09 -2.27
CA TYR A 277 -2.45 26.76 -2.27
C TYR A 277 -2.26 28.28 -2.31
N ASN A 278 -2.49 28.89 -3.48
CA ASN A 278 -2.51 30.34 -3.60
C ASN A 278 -3.44 30.77 -4.76
N LYS A 279 -4.64 31.12 -4.44
CA LYS A 279 -5.66 31.56 -5.40
C LYS A 279 -5.31 32.84 -6.20
N SER A 280 -4.28 33.56 -5.78
CA SER A 280 -3.79 34.76 -6.47
C SER A 280 -2.60 34.49 -7.41
N ASP A 281 -1.99 33.32 -7.31
CA ASP A 281 -0.91 32.88 -8.19
C ASP A 281 -1.42 31.80 -9.15
N LEU A 282 -1.93 32.24 -10.29
CA LEU A 282 -2.48 31.35 -11.32
C LEU A 282 -1.40 30.52 -12.06
N MET A 283 -0.12 30.75 -11.80
CA MET A 283 0.95 29.97 -12.43
C MET A 283 1.46 28.80 -11.58
N HIS A 284 1.48 28.98 -10.24
CA HIS A 284 2.12 27.98 -9.37
C HIS A 284 1.30 27.65 -8.11
N GLY A 285 0.28 28.45 -7.79
CA GLY A 285 -0.50 28.29 -6.57
C GLY A 285 -1.88 27.64 -6.77
N CYS A 286 -2.27 27.39 -8.01
CA CYS A 286 -3.48 26.66 -8.38
C CYS A 286 -3.33 26.02 -9.77
N ALA A 287 -4.11 24.96 -10.02
CA ALA A 287 -4.14 24.25 -11.28
C ALA A 287 -5.25 24.73 -12.20
N GLY A 288 -4.94 25.01 -13.45
CA GLY A 288 -5.88 25.44 -14.47
C GLY A 288 -5.20 26.30 -15.55
N ASP A 289 -5.93 26.61 -16.62
CA ASP A 289 -5.51 27.49 -17.71
C ASP A 289 -6.66 28.41 -18.18
N GLY A 290 -7.74 28.47 -17.41
CA GLY A 290 -8.95 29.19 -17.74
C GLY A 290 -9.92 28.43 -18.67
N SER A 291 -9.53 27.30 -19.24
CA SER A 291 -10.43 26.40 -19.95
C SER A 291 -11.08 25.38 -19.00
N PRO A 292 -12.18 24.73 -19.40
CA PRO A 292 -12.82 23.73 -18.55
C PRO A 292 -11.88 22.57 -18.16
N ILE A 293 -11.87 22.23 -16.88
CA ILE A 293 -11.23 21.02 -16.37
C ILE A 293 -12.07 19.78 -16.76
N THR A 294 -11.43 18.69 -17.15
CA THR A 294 -12.07 17.44 -17.57
C THR A 294 -11.65 16.23 -16.73
N ALA A 295 -10.53 16.36 -15.98
CA ALA A 295 -10.10 15.36 -15.04
C ALA A 295 -9.18 15.97 -13.98
N VAL A 296 -9.09 15.32 -12.82
CA VAL A 296 -8.24 15.72 -11.68
C VAL A 296 -7.54 14.49 -11.16
N ARG A 297 -6.29 14.63 -10.73
CA ARG A 297 -5.58 13.66 -9.91
C ARG A 297 -4.87 14.33 -8.75
N CYS A 298 -4.84 13.63 -7.62
CA CYS A 298 -4.26 14.11 -6.38
C CYS A 298 -3.32 13.05 -5.80
N TYR A 299 -2.33 13.50 -5.06
CA TYR A 299 -1.45 12.65 -4.27
C TYR A 299 -1.24 13.31 -2.92
N TYR A 300 -1.57 12.58 -1.83
CA TYR A 300 -1.37 13.03 -0.46
C TYR A 300 -0.07 12.50 0.10
N GLU A 301 0.81 13.37 0.58
CA GLU A 301 2.07 12.98 1.21
C GLU A 301 1.92 12.99 2.73
N THR A 302 1.77 11.81 3.34
CA THR A 302 1.63 11.69 4.79
C THR A 302 2.91 12.12 5.51
N ALA A 303 2.84 13.21 6.26
CA ALA A 303 4.00 13.81 6.92
C ALA A 303 4.50 13.00 8.13
N ASP A 304 3.60 12.42 8.92
CA ASP A 304 3.91 11.61 10.11
C ASP A 304 2.95 10.42 10.24
N PRO A 305 3.24 9.32 9.55
CA PRO A 305 2.38 8.14 9.60
C PRO A 305 2.32 7.46 10.98
N ASN A 306 3.27 7.74 11.87
CA ASN A 306 3.19 7.25 13.26
C ASN A 306 2.14 7.98 14.07
N LYS A 307 1.85 9.25 13.72
CA LYS A 307 0.83 10.06 14.37
C LYS A 307 -0.55 9.85 13.76
N THR A 308 -0.65 9.89 12.43
CA THR A 308 -1.93 9.96 11.72
C THR A 308 -2.40 8.64 11.13
N GLY A 309 -1.54 7.61 11.09
CA GLY A 309 -1.64 6.52 10.12
C GLY A 309 -1.17 6.99 8.75
N TRP A 310 -1.11 6.05 7.80
CA TRP A 310 -0.93 6.39 6.40
C TRP A 310 -2.25 6.92 5.86
N LEU A 311 -2.20 8.08 5.24
CA LEU A 311 -3.34 8.75 4.63
C LEU A 311 -3.11 8.84 3.12
N VAL A 312 -4.19 8.74 2.38
CA VAL A 312 -4.23 8.90 0.93
C VAL A 312 -5.22 10.00 0.57
N ALA A 313 -5.04 10.65 -0.57
CA ALA A 313 -6.07 11.51 -1.12
C ALA A 313 -7.23 10.66 -1.66
N GLU A 314 -8.41 10.80 -1.09
CA GLU A 314 -9.65 10.25 -1.63
C GLU A 314 -10.43 11.37 -2.31
N TYR A 315 -10.69 11.25 -3.62
CA TYR A 315 -11.28 12.34 -4.38
C TYR A 315 -12.20 11.86 -5.51
N ASN A 316 -13.15 12.70 -5.88
CA ASN A 316 -14.01 12.47 -7.03
C ASN A 316 -14.37 13.76 -7.77
N VAL A 317 -14.91 13.62 -8.96
CA VAL A 317 -15.50 14.71 -9.75
C VAL A 317 -16.90 14.30 -10.21
N ASN A 318 -17.82 15.24 -10.23
CA ASN A 318 -19.20 15.06 -10.76
C ASN A 318 -19.95 13.87 -10.13
N GLY A 319 -19.62 13.48 -8.88
CA GLY A 319 -20.22 12.32 -8.20
C GLY A 319 -19.86 10.98 -8.84
N LEU A 320 -18.76 10.89 -9.60
CA LEU A 320 -18.19 9.65 -10.05
C LEU A 320 -17.60 8.85 -8.86
N PRO A 321 -17.29 7.56 -9.01
CA PRO A 321 -16.62 6.80 -7.96
C PRO A 321 -15.35 7.49 -7.46
N ASN A 322 -15.07 7.34 -6.16
CA ASN A 322 -13.87 7.88 -5.54
C ASN A 322 -12.62 7.23 -6.12
N MET A 323 -11.59 8.03 -6.30
CA MET A 323 -10.23 7.64 -6.64
C MET A 323 -9.34 7.84 -5.42
N HIS A 324 -8.31 7.04 -5.27
CA HIS A 324 -7.36 7.12 -4.17
C HIS A 324 -5.95 7.34 -4.71
N ASP A 325 -5.37 8.49 -4.41
CA ASP A 325 -4.07 8.93 -4.91
C ASP A 325 -3.92 8.67 -6.43
N LEU A 326 -2.92 7.98 -6.87
CA LEU A 326 -2.70 7.56 -8.25
C LEU A 326 -2.91 6.05 -8.37
N THR A 327 -3.90 5.49 -7.69
CA THR A 327 -4.16 4.04 -7.74
C THR A 327 -4.57 3.62 -9.14
N ASP A 328 -3.70 2.88 -9.79
CA ASP A 328 -4.00 2.14 -11.01
C ASP A 328 -4.81 0.91 -10.64
N THR A 329 -6.09 0.87 -11.00
CA THR A 329 -6.99 -0.25 -10.77
C THR A 329 -7.07 -1.21 -11.97
N GLY A 330 -6.10 -1.13 -12.89
CA GLY A 330 -5.96 -2.07 -14.01
C GLY A 330 -6.76 -1.74 -15.27
N GLY A 331 -7.35 -0.57 -15.37
CA GLY A 331 -8.01 -0.06 -16.57
C GLY A 331 -7.35 1.23 -17.05
N SER A 332 -7.39 1.55 -18.34
CA SER A 332 -6.79 2.75 -18.95
C SER A 332 -7.36 4.10 -18.44
N TRP A 333 -8.07 4.11 -17.31
CA TRP A 333 -8.84 5.26 -16.80
C TRP A 333 -8.63 5.53 -15.30
N ASP A 334 -7.63 4.94 -14.64
CA ASP A 334 -7.64 4.64 -13.22
C ASP A 334 -6.79 5.53 -12.35
N ASP A 335 -5.93 6.35 -12.92
CA ASP A 335 -5.04 7.23 -12.15
C ASP A 335 -5.60 8.66 -12.00
N TYR A 336 -6.89 8.86 -12.30
CA TYR A 336 -7.53 10.16 -12.17
C TYR A 336 -9.06 10.09 -12.08
N ALA A 337 -9.67 11.06 -11.39
CA ALA A 337 -11.11 11.26 -11.40
C ALA A 337 -11.52 12.05 -12.64
N GLY A 338 -12.40 11.47 -13.47
CA GLY A 338 -12.91 12.10 -14.67
C GLY A 338 -13.32 11.08 -15.73
N ASN A 339 -14.16 11.48 -16.65
CA ASN A 339 -14.63 10.67 -17.78
C ASN A 339 -14.58 11.43 -19.12
N GLY A 340 -13.80 12.52 -19.15
CA GLY A 340 -13.70 13.42 -20.30
C GLY A 340 -14.81 14.48 -20.39
N SER A 341 -15.82 14.43 -19.51
CA SER A 341 -16.78 15.50 -19.37
C SER A 341 -16.22 16.65 -18.56
N ARG A 342 -16.79 17.85 -18.72
CA ARG A 342 -16.41 19.01 -17.91
C ARG A 342 -16.73 18.77 -16.44
N VAL A 343 -15.74 19.04 -15.59
CA VAL A 343 -15.89 18.96 -14.14
C VAL A 343 -16.67 20.17 -13.65
N THR A 344 -17.75 19.93 -12.91
CA THR A 344 -18.61 20.96 -12.31
C THR A 344 -18.62 20.88 -10.79
N THR A 345 -18.18 19.74 -10.24
CA THR A 345 -17.98 19.50 -8.80
C THR A 345 -16.70 18.69 -8.58
N PHE A 346 -16.00 18.98 -7.48
CA PHE A 346 -14.81 18.28 -7.03
C PHE A 346 -14.88 18.09 -5.52
N ALA A 347 -14.70 16.86 -5.05
CA ALA A 347 -14.64 16.53 -3.63
C ALA A 347 -13.31 15.85 -3.31
N LEU A 348 -12.75 16.13 -2.14
CA LEU A 348 -11.45 15.63 -1.70
C LEU A 348 -11.41 15.54 -0.18
N GLN A 349 -10.87 14.46 0.34
CA GLN A 349 -10.52 14.27 1.76
C GLN A 349 -9.23 13.49 1.88
N ALA A 350 -8.60 13.52 3.06
CA ALA A 350 -7.60 12.55 3.46
C ALA A 350 -8.32 11.35 4.11
N ALA A 351 -8.03 10.13 3.65
CA ALA A 351 -8.68 8.89 4.10
C ALA A 351 -7.65 7.85 4.55
#